data_0b5dfd59014cc33098976ff27a1c22a8
#
_entry.id   0b5dfd59014cc33098976ff27a1c22a8
#
_cell.length_a   1.000
_cell.length_b   1.000
_cell.length_c   1.000
_cell.angle_alpha   90.00
_cell.angle_beta   90.00
_cell.angle_gamma   90.00
#
_symmetry.space_group_name_H-M   'P 1'
#
loop_
_entity.id
_entity.type
_entity.pdbx_description
1 polymer ?
#
loop_
_entity_poly.entity_id
_entity_poly.type
_entity_poly.pdbx_seq_one_letter_code
_entity_poly.pdbx_strand_id
1 'polypeptide(L)'
;MIGVVSRGTDLLGFPGHSIQPTTEELINETEKLMKKYNCKHIFLASDTDKAVNEFKKRFGSECVLTNKCKRYDNSDSNGVNVLSDVHFERKNDEYLKGMEYLTTMWCLSNCDVLFGSLVGATVAALCMNKGKYKHVEIYDKGVY
;
A
#
# COMPACT_ATOMS: atom_id res chain seq x y z
N MET A 1 10.16 -4.36 11.10
CA MET A 1 9.18 -3.45 10.45
C MET A 1 8.19 -4.29 9.66
N ILE A 2 6.91 -3.90 9.65
CA ILE A 2 5.89 -4.50 8.78
C ILE A 2 5.63 -3.58 7.58
N GLY A 3 5.62 -4.13 6.37
CA GLY A 3 5.15 -3.48 5.15
C GLY A 3 3.66 -3.76 4.95
N VAL A 4 2.87 -2.71 4.77
CA VAL A 4 1.42 -2.82 4.55
C VAL A 4 1.06 -2.19 3.22
N VAL A 5 0.28 -2.93 2.41
CA VAL A 5 -0.21 -2.45 1.11
C VAL A 5 -1.70 -2.12 1.21
N SER A 6 -2.03 -0.85 0.98
CA SER A 6 -3.39 -0.31 1.00
C SER A 6 -3.74 0.26 -0.38
N ARG A 7 -4.71 -0.34 -1.04
CA ARG A 7 -5.26 0.15 -2.32
C ARG A 7 -6.70 0.60 -2.10
N GLY A 8 -6.95 1.87 -2.28
CA GLY A 8 -8.23 2.48 -1.97
C GLY A 8 -8.89 3.24 -3.12
N THR A 9 -8.44 3.03 -4.36
CA THR A 9 -8.87 3.83 -5.51
C THR A 9 -9.45 2.98 -6.64
N ASP A 10 -8.69 2.75 -7.69
CA ASP A 10 -9.13 2.18 -8.97
C ASP A 10 -9.49 0.68 -8.94
N LEU A 11 -8.99 -0.06 -7.95
CA LEU A 11 -9.27 -1.50 -7.83
C LEU A 11 -10.55 -1.81 -7.04
N LEU A 12 -11.21 -0.80 -6.46
CA LEU A 12 -12.45 -1.01 -5.71
C LEU A 12 -13.62 -1.31 -6.65
N GLY A 13 -14.16 -2.54 -6.55
CA GLY A 13 -15.29 -2.98 -7.38
C GLY A 13 -14.94 -3.23 -8.85
N PHE A 14 -13.66 -3.32 -9.21
CA PHE A 14 -13.26 -3.58 -10.59
C PHE A 14 -13.31 -5.08 -10.89
N PRO A 15 -14.11 -5.55 -11.87
CA PRO A 15 -14.28 -6.97 -12.15
C PRO A 15 -12.97 -7.69 -12.43
N GLY A 16 -12.78 -8.85 -11.82
CA GLY A 16 -11.58 -9.68 -11.97
C GLY A 16 -10.39 -9.27 -11.09
N HIS A 17 -10.51 -8.20 -10.29
CA HIS A 17 -9.49 -7.81 -9.32
C HIS A 17 -9.83 -8.33 -7.92
N SER A 18 -8.79 -8.56 -7.10
CA SER A 18 -8.95 -8.99 -5.72
C SER A 18 -9.79 -8.00 -4.92
N ILE A 19 -10.69 -8.50 -4.10
CA ILE A 19 -11.45 -7.69 -3.15
C ILE A 19 -10.47 -7.03 -2.19
N GLN A 20 -10.52 -5.69 -2.12
CA GLN A 20 -9.61 -4.91 -1.28
C GLN A 20 -10.14 -4.83 0.16
N PRO A 21 -9.26 -4.95 1.17
CA PRO A 21 -9.65 -4.71 2.56
C PRO A 21 -10.00 -3.24 2.77
N THR A 22 -10.92 -2.99 3.68
CA THR A 22 -11.14 -1.64 4.21
C THR A 22 -9.93 -1.18 5.01
N THR A 23 -9.76 0.14 5.17
CA THR A 23 -8.67 0.69 6.01
C THR A 23 -8.76 0.17 7.45
N GLU A 24 -9.97 0.00 7.98
CA GLU A 24 -10.18 -0.54 9.33
C GLU A 24 -9.73 -2.01 9.44
N GLU A 25 -10.07 -2.85 8.47
CA GLU A 25 -9.60 -4.24 8.43
C GLU A 25 -8.06 -4.31 8.35
N LEU A 26 -7.44 -3.45 7.51
CA LEU A 26 -5.98 -3.35 7.43
C LEU A 26 -5.36 -2.93 8.77
N ILE A 27 -5.92 -1.93 9.45
CA ILE A 27 -5.43 -1.46 10.75
C ILE A 27 -5.51 -2.58 11.79
N ASN A 28 -6.66 -3.24 11.89
CA ASN A 28 -6.90 -4.29 12.89
C ASN A 28 -5.94 -5.49 12.69
N GLU A 29 -5.73 -5.91 11.45
CA GLU A 29 -4.82 -7.02 11.17
C GLU A 29 -3.35 -6.61 11.32
N THR A 30 -2.99 -5.38 10.90
CA THR A 30 -1.65 -4.83 11.13
C THR A 30 -1.28 -4.84 12.61
N GLU A 31 -2.21 -4.45 13.49
CA GLU A 31 -1.97 -4.46 14.95
C GLU A 31 -1.68 -5.86 15.49
N LYS A 32 -2.41 -6.87 15.03
CA LYS A 32 -2.18 -8.28 15.42
C LYS A 32 -0.81 -8.76 14.94
N LEU A 33 -0.48 -8.48 13.67
CA LEU A 33 0.80 -8.89 13.09
C LEU A 33 1.99 -8.18 13.74
N MET A 34 1.86 -6.89 14.05
CA MET A 34 2.89 -6.14 14.79
C MET A 34 3.19 -6.77 16.15
N LYS A 35 2.15 -7.14 16.91
CA LYS A 35 2.30 -7.82 18.20
C LYS A 35 2.95 -9.20 18.02
N LYS A 36 2.46 -9.99 17.08
CA LYS A 36 2.92 -11.37 16.83
C LYS A 36 4.38 -11.42 16.41
N TYR A 37 4.83 -10.48 15.56
CA TYR A 37 6.21 -10.48 15.02
C TYR A 37 7.11 -9.41 15.63
N ASN A 38 6.67 -8.75 16.72
CA ASN A 38 7.40 -7.70 17.44
C ASN A 38 7.89 -6.58 16.50
N CYS A 39 7.04 -6.14 15.58
CA CYS A 39 7.31 -5.02 14.70
C CYS A 39 7.01 -3.69 15.41
N LYS A 40 7.96 -2.76 15.39
CA LYS A 40 7.81 -1.43 16.03
C LYS A 40 7.35 -0.35 15.07
N HIS A 41 7.55 -0.54 13.76
CA HIS A 41 7.24 0.44 12.74
C HIS A 41 6.49 -0.21 11.58
N ILE A 42 5.70 0.60 10.91
CA ILE A 42 4.92 0.28 9.72
C ILE A 42 5.52 1.06 8.54
N PHE A 43 5.83 0.38 7.44
CA PHE A 43 5.95 1.04 6.15
C PHE A 43 4.62 0.88 5.41
N LEU A 44 3.87 1.98 5.27
CA LEU A 44 2.58 1.98 4.61
C LEU A 44 2.71 2.44 3.15
N ALA A 45 2.46 1.52 2.24
CA ALA A 45 2.29 1.78 0.82
C ALA A 45 0.81 2.04 0.53
N SER A 46 0.43 3.30 0.38
CA SER A 46 -0.95 3.69 0.10
C SER A 46 -1.03 4.65 -1.07
N ASP A 47 -2.07 4.52 -1.86
CA ASP A 47 -2.44 5.41 -2.96
C ASP A 47 -3.30 6.60 -2.51
N THR A 48 -3.78 6.63 -1.25
CA THR A 48 -4.60 7.71 -0.71
C THR A 48 -4.03 8.32 0.56
N ASP A 49 -4.16 9.65 0.73
CA ASP A 49 -3.79 10.32 1.98
C ASP A 49 -4.76 9.99 3.12
N LYS A 50 -6.00 9.66 2.81
CA LYS A 50 -6.99 9.22 3.80
C LYS A 50 -6.49 8.02 4.59
N ALA A 51 -6.06 6.94 3.91
CA ALA A 51 -5.54 5.75 4.58
C ALA A 51 -4.29 6.06 5.41
N VAL A 52 -3.36 6.89 4.90
CA VAL A 52 -2.18 7.33 5.64
C VAL A 52 -2.56 8.04 6.93
N ASN A 53 -3.53 8.95 6.88
CA ASN A 53 -3.98 9.71 8.04
C ASN A 53 -4.67 8.81 9.08
N GLU A 54 -5.48 7.85 8.66
CA GLU A 54 -6.13 6.87 9.56
C GLU A 54 -5.08 5.98 10.26
N PHE A 55 -4.07 5.50 9.54
CA PHE A 55 -2.96 4.75 10.13
C PHE A 55 -2.16 5.59 11.13
N LYS A 56 -1.81 6.83 10.78
CA LYS A 56 -1.10 7.75 11.69
C LYS A 56 -1.90 8.07 12.94
N LYS A 57 -3.22 8.25 12.81
CA LYS A 57 -4.12 8.45 13.95
C LYS A 57 -4.13 7.25 14.89
N ARG A 58 -4.07 6.03 14.36
CA ARG A 58 -4.13 4.79 15.16
C ARG A 58 -2.81 4.41 15.80
N PHE A 59 -1.70 4.54 15.08
CA PHE A 59 -0.38 4.02 15.51
C PHE A 59 0.63 5.10 15.92
N GLY A 60 0.34 6.37 15.67
CA GLY A 60 1.27 7.50 15.85
C GLY A 60 2.06 7.82 14.59
N SER A 61 2.33 9.10 14.37
CA SER A 61 3.02 9.58 13.17
C SER A 61 4.47 9.09 13.07
N GLU A 62 5.12 8.85 14.20
CA GLU A 62 6.48 8.33 14.30
C GLU A 62 6.57 6.83 13.98
N CYS A 63 5.47 6.11 14.16
CA CYS A 63 5.40 4.67 13.88
C CYS A 63 5.13 4.37 12.40
N VAL A 64 4.43 5.28 11.68
CA VAL A 64 3.99 5.07 10.31
C VAL A 64 4.86 5.83 9.32
N LEU A 65 5.66 5.08 8.59
CA LEU A 65 6.55 5.58 7.54
C LEU A 65 5.89 5.40 6.17
N THR A 66 6.09 6.36 5.29
CA THR A 66 5.66 6.31 3.89
C THR A 66 6.77 6.87 3.00
N ASN A 67 6.81 6.48 1.73
CA ASN A 67 7.67 7.18 0.77
C ASN A 67 7.08 8.57 0.42
N LYS A 68 7.95 9.45 -0.08
CA LYS A 68 7.52 10.74 -0.66
C LYS A 68 6.97 10.47 -2.06
N CYS A 69 5.65 10.42 -2.18
CA CYS A 69 4.96 10.26 -3.47
C CYS A 69 3.71 11.13 -3.51
N LYS A 70 3.26 11.43 -4.72
CA LYS A 70 1.91 11.96 -4.91
C LYS A 70 0.90 10.86 -4.64
N ARG A 71 -0.17 11.20 -3.92
CA ARG A 71 -1.31 10.30 -3.66
C ARG A 71 -2.55 10.86 -4.31
N TYR A 72 -3.52 10.00 -4.43
CA TYR A 72 -4.75 10.31 -5.13
C TYR A 72 -5.84 10.56 -4.08
N ASP A 73 -6.44 11.73 -4.10
CA ASP A 73 -7.67 12.00 -3.37
C ASP A 73 -8.88 11.71 -4.28
N ASN A 74 -10.04 11.39 -3.70
CA ASN A 74 -11.25 11.08 -4.46
C ASN A 74 -11.70 12.24 -5.39
N SER A 75 -11.21 13.47 -5.16
CA SER A 75 -11.41 14.63 -6.00
C SER A 75 -10.60 14.61 -7.30
N ASP A 76 -9.49 13.88 -7.34
CA ASP A 76 -8.57 13.85 -8.48
C ASP A 76 -9.03 12.86 -9.56
N SER A 77 -9.99 12.01 -9.23
CA SER A 77 -10.46 10.96 -10.12
C SER A 77 -11.43 11.44 -11.22
N ASN A 78 -11.76 12.71 -11.37
CA ASN A 78 -12.57 13.35 -12.44
C ASN A 78 -13.13 12.41 -13.54
N GLY A 79 -13.68 11.23 -13.13
CA GLY A 79 -14.17 10.21 -14.06
C GLY A 79 -13.07 9.30 -14.68
N VAL A 80 -11.84 9.35 -14.20
CA VAL A 80 -10.74 8.48 -14.63
C VAL A 80 -10.86 7.14 -13.90
N ASN A 81 -10.94 6.05 -14.69
CA ASN A 81 -11.16 4.71 -14.17
C ASN A 81 -9.86 4.01 -13.72
N VAL A 82 -8.69 4.56 -14.07
CA VAL A 82 -7.39 3.93 -13.82
C VAL A 82 -6.38 4.98 -13.36
N LEU A 83 -5.65 4.71 -12.27
CA LEU A 83 -4.68 5.67 -11.72
C LEU A 83 -3.54 6.03 -12.67
N SER A 84 -3.19 5.16 -13.62
CA SER A 84 -2.20 5.47 -14.65
C SER A 84 -2.56 6.69 -15.47
N ASP A 85 -3.86 6.96 -15.64
CA ASP A 85 -4.36 8.05 -16.50
C ASP A 85 -4.48 9.39 -15.75
N VAL A 86 -4.26 9.39 -14.43
CA VAL A 86 -4.22 10.62 -13.63
C VAL A 86 -2.87 11.30 -13.81
N HIS A 87 -2.88 12.55 -14.25
CA HIS A 87 -1.68 13.36 -14.41
C HIS A 87 -1.60 14.45 -13.33
N PHE A 88 -0.44 14.56 -12.68
CA PHE A 88 -0.17 15.65 -11.74
C PHE A 88 0.55 16.80 -12.47
N GLU A 89 0.22 18.04 -12.10
CA GLU A 89 0.88 19.24 -12.63
C GLU A 89 2.32 19.36 -12.07
N ARG A 90 3.23 18.54 -12.61
CA ARG A 90 4.66 18.56 -12.30
C ARG A 90 5.49 18.12 -13.50
N LYS A 91 6.71 18.65 -13.60
CA LYS A 91 7.66 18.25 -14.68
C LYS A 91 7.99 16.75 -14.56
N ASN A 92 7.98 16.05 -15.69
CA ASN A 92 8.31 14.62 -15.78
C ASN A 92 7.42 13.71 -14.90
N ASP A 93 6.11 14.00 -14.83
CA ASP A 93 5.20 13.29 -13.93
C ASP A 93 5.21 11.77 -14.09
N GLU A 94 5.18 11.27 -15.31
CA GLU A 94 5.17 9.82 -15.57
C GLU A 94 6.45 9.13 -15.08
N TYR A 95 7.61 9.75 -15.32
CA TYR A 95 8.88 9.27 -14.79
C TYR A 95 8.88 9.26 -13.26
N LEU A 96 8.41 10.35 -12.64
CA LEU A 96 8.34 10.46 -11.19
C LEU A 96 7.37 9.44 -10.58
N LYS A 97 6.20 9.22 -11.18
CA LYS A 97 5.27 8.17 -10.76
C LYS A 97 5.92 6.79 -10.78
N GLY A 98 6.63 6.48 -11.86
CA GLY A 98 7.37 5.23 -11.98
C GLY A 98 8.44 5.05 -10.90
N MET A 99 9.23 6.09 -10.61
CA MET A 99 10.25 6.09 -9.57
C MET A 99 9.65 5.99 -8.16
N GLU A 100 8.56 6.68 -7.90
CA GLU A 100 7.82 6.60 -6.64
C GLU A 100 7.28 5.19 -6.40
N TYR A 101 6.72 4.58 -7.45
CA TYR A 101 6.20 3.22 -7.38
C TYR A 101 7.32 2.18 -7.17
N LEU A 102 8.43 2.29 -7.92
CA LEU A 102 9.60 1.43 -7.75
C LEU A 102 10.19 1.55 -6.34
N THR A 103 10.29 2.78 -5.81
CA THR A 103 10.76 3.04 -4.44
C THR A 103 9.83 2.37 -3.42
N THR A 104 8.51 2.44 -3.63
CA THR A 104 7.52 1.78 -2.77
C THR A 104 7.76 0.28 -2.72
N MET A 105 7.91 -0.37 -3.87
CA MET A 105 8.15 -1.82 -3.96
C MET A 105 9.47 -2.21 -3.28
N TRP A 106 10.51 -1.40 -3.49
CA TRP A 106 11.80 -1.62 -2.85
C TRP A 106 11.72 -1.50 -1.32
N CYS A 107 11.05 -0.47 -0.80
CA CYS A 107 10.85 -0.31 0.65
C CYS A 107 10.05 -1.49 1.23
N LEU A 108 8.95 -1.89 0.59
CA LEU A 108 8.18 -3.07 0.99
C LEU A 108 9.06 -4.32 1.05
N SER A 109 9.88 -4.55 0.03
CA SER A 109 10.75 -5.74 -0.07
C SER A 109 11.82 -5.82 1.02
N ASN A 110 12.09 -4.73 1.72
CA ASN A 110 13.05 -4.65 2.82
C ASN A 110 12.39 -4.68 4.21
N CYS A 111 11.09 -4.90 4.30
CA CYS A 111 10.40 -5.12 5.56
C CYS A 111 10.58 -6.56 6.06
N ASP A 112 10.37 -6.79 7.36
CA ASP A 112 10.43 -8.13 7.96
C ASP A 112 9.16 -8.95 7.70
N VAL A 113 8.01 -8.26 7.65
CA VAL A 113 6.67 -8.83 7.44
C VAL A 113 6.00 -8.06 6.31
N LEU A 114 5.28 -8.76 5.45
CA LEU A 114 4.47 -8.15 4.40
C LEU A 114 3.00 -8.50 4.61
N PHE A 115 2.13 -7.49 4.50
CA PHE A 115 0.68 -7.66 4.59
C PHE A 115 -0.05 -6.82 3.54
N GLY A 116 -1.04 -7.39 2.89
CA GLY A 116 -1.92 -6.71 1.94
C GLY A 116 -2.57 -7.64 0.92
N SER A 117 -3.36 -7.08 0.02
CA SER A 117 -3.95 -7.84 -1.08
C SER A 117 -2.92 -8.21 -2.14
N LEU A 118 -3.22 -9.23 -2.94
CA LEU A 118 -2.37 -9.64 -4.05
C LEU A 118 -2.55 -8.67 -5.23
N VAL A 119 -1.78 -7.60 -5.19
CA VAL A 119 -1.72 -6.56 -6.25
C VAL A 119 -0.29 -6.42 -6.76
N GLY A 120 -0.10 -5.68 -7.85
CA GLY A 120 1.22 -5.54 -8.50
C GLY A 120 2.35 -5.16 -7.54
N ALA A 121 2.12 -4.23 -6.61
CA ALA A 121 3.12 -3.85 -5.60
C ALA A 121 3.50 -5.00 -4.66
N THR A 122 2.51 -5.79 -4.22
CA THR A 122 2.73 -6.96 -3.37
C THR A 122 3.54 -8.03 -4.09
N VAL A 123 3.16 -8.34 -5.34
CA VAL A 123 3.89 -9.33 -6.16
C VAL A 123 5.33 -8.90 -6.41
N ALA A 124 5.54 -7.65 -6.80
CA ALA A 124 6.87 -7.11 -7.02
C ALA A 124 7.74 -7.13 -5.75
N ALA A 125 7.16 -6.74 -4.60
CA ALA A 125 7.86 -6.80 -3.32
C ALA A 125 8.25 -8.24 -2.94
N LEU A 126 7.39 -9.23 -3.17
CA LEU A 126 7.68 -10.65 -2.97
C LEU A 126 8.87 -11.10 -3.83
N CYS A 127 8.86 -10.77 -5.13
CA CYS A 127 9.95 -11.09 -6.04
C CYS A 127 11.28 -10.44 -5.61
N MET A 128 11.25 -9.15 -5.24
CA MET A 128 12.44 -8.39 -4.83
C MET A 128 13.01 -8.86 -3.48
N ASN A 129 12.17 -9.31 -2.56
CA ASN A 129 12.58 -9.80 -1.24
C ASN A 129 13.31 -11.14 -1.30
N LYS A 130 13.08 -11.95 -2.33
CA LYS A 130 13.73 -13.27 -2.54
C LYS A 130 13.54 -14.23 -1.36
N GLY A 131 12.35 -14.25 -0.76
CA GLY A 131 12.00 -15.20 0.31
C GLY A 131 12.58 -14.86 1.69
N LYS A 132 13.01 -13.63 1.93
CA LYS A 132 13.60 -13.20 3.22
C LYS A 132 12.59 -12.71 4.25
N TYR A 133 11.31 -12.56 3.89
CA TYR A 133 10.28 -12.19 4.85
C TYR A 133 10.17 -13.23 5.97
N LYS A 134 10.04 -12.76 7.20
CA LYS A 134 9.70 -13.61 8.35
C LYS A 134 8.27 -14.14 8.24
N HIS A 135 7.39 -13.35 7.63
CA HIS A 135 6.01 -13.72 7.38
C HIS A 135 5.43 -12.89 6.24
N VAL A 136 4.53 -13.51 5.49
CA VAL A 136 3.71 -12.86 4.47
C VAL A 136 2.26 -13.22 4.76
N GLU A 137 1.42 -12.20 4.93
CA GLU A 137 -0.03 -12.34 5.08
C GLU A 137 -0.72 -11.73 3.86
N ILE A 138 -1.42 -12.54 3.10
CA ILE A 138 -2.18 -12.07 1.95
C ILE A 138 -3.65 -12.00 2.33
N TYR A 139 -4.21 -10.80 2.21
CA TYR A 139 -5.65 -10.60 2.33
C TYR A 139 -6.33 -11.14 1.08
N ASP A 140 -7.09 -12.22 1.23
CA ASP A 140 -7.80 -12.88 0.15
C ASP A 140 -9.27 -13.13 0.55
N LYS A 141 -10.17 -12.37 -0.07
CA LYS A 141 -11.63 -12.58 -0.02
C LYS A 141 -12.21 -12.90 -1.40
N GLY A 142 -11.37 -13.37 -2.33
CA GLY A 142 -11.75 -13.63 -3.71
C GLY A 142 -11.61 -12.39 -4.60
N VAL A 143 -12.35 -12.39 -5.70
CA VAL A 143 -12.35 -11.33 -6.73
C VAL A 143 -13.74 -10.74 -6.89
N TYR A 144 -13.81 -9.48 -7.38
CA TYR A 144 -15.08 -8.81 -7.71
C TYR A 144 -15.76 -9.46 -8.91
#